data_1ca5f791f94c3c1fcb398aa7089a34bc
#
_entry.id   1ca5f791f94c3c1fcb398aa7089a34bc
#
_cell.length_a   1.000
_cell.length_b   1.000
_cell.length_c   1.000
_cell.angle_alpha   90.00
_cell.angle_beta   90.00
_cell.angle_gamma   90.00
#
_symmetry.space_group_name_H-M   'P 1'
#
loop_
_entity.id
_entity.type
_entity.pdbx_description
1 polymer ?
#
loop_
_entity_poly.entity_id
_entity_poly.type
_entity_poly.pdbx_seq_one_letter_code
_entity_poly.pdbx_strand_id
1 'polypeptide(L)'
;MSNLRILILLLCVIALPVAVFAQEPVDSTNENSVEDRIESVAENTDAEIDYSSLTETLKYFKKHPINLNRTDREELEELGLLNEIQIDNLLRHIEKNGALISLYELQSIDGFDLATIYSILPYVKITGDESRKTWNFNEILNQSKSTLFVRYTNILQEQAGYAPITDSALAESPNSRYLGSDYKLYTRYKFAYYNMLSFGVTAEKDFGEEFFSGNQKQGFDFYSAHFFIRDIGPLKALAIGDYTLQFGQGLTIWSGLSYGKSAEAINIKKSGRGIVPYSSVDENLFMRGAAAQFTLKPFSVYAWVSRKMLDANVQAGDSMNTEEFVITSLQESGLHNTQSTIVDKDQISEFVTGARIEATIRRVKLGTTGYYTRFGQSIAPGDQLYEYYNFSGNENLNVGLDYSW
;
A
#
# COMPACT_ATOMS: atom_id res chain seq x y z
N MET A 1 32.67 -8.26 -26.15
CA MET A 1 31.70 -7.95 -27.21
C MET A 1 30.23 -7.99 -26.73
N SER A 2 29.95 -8.45 -25.51
CA SER A 2 28.58 -8.47 -24.95
C SER A 2 28.12 -7.11 -24.40
N ASN A 3 29.00 -6.34 -23.80
CA ASN A 3 28.67 -5.07 -23.15
C ASN A 3 28.32 -3.93 -24.13
N LEU A 4 28.77 -4.03 -25.38
CA LEU A 4 28.46 -3.05 -26.43
C LEU A 4 27.02 -3.21 -26.95
N ARG A 5 26.45 -4.44 -26.91
CA ARG A 5 25.07 -4.70 -27.33
C ARG A 5 24.05 -4.21 -26.30
N ILE A 6 24.38 -4.27 -25.03
CA ILE A 6 23.53 -3.76 -23.92
C ILE A 6 23.51 -2.23 -23.95
N LEU A 7 24.65 -1.60 -24.22
CA LEU A 7 24.76 -0.14 -24.37
C LEU A 7 23.96 0.39 -25.58
N ILE A 8 23.92 -0.35 -26.70
CA ILE A 8 23.14 0.00 -27.89
C ILE A 8 21.64 -0.18 -27.63
N LEU A 9 21.22 -1.19 -26.87
CA LEU A 9 19.82 -1.37 -26.49
C LEU A 9 19.34 -0.27 -25.53
N LEU A 10 20.16 0.18 -24.60
CA LEU A 10 19.88 1.33 -23.71
C LEU A 10 19.81 2.65 -24.51
N LEU A 11 20.69 2.84 -25.49
CA LEU A 11 20.68 4.04 -26.35
C LEU A 11 19.46 4.08 -27.30
N CYS A 12 18.96 2.93 -27.75
CA CYS A 12 17.75 2.88 -28.59
C CYS A 12 16.47 3.23 -27.84
N VAL A 13 16.42 3.06 -26.50
CA VAL A 13 15.27 3.48 -25.67
C VAL A 13 15.26 5.00 -25.46
N ILE A 14 16.44 5.66 -25.54
CA ILE A 14 16.57 7.12 -25.34
C ILE A 14 16.32 7.90 -26.66
N ALA A 15 16.34 7.25 -27.82
CA ALA A 15 16.16 7.88 -29.13
C ALA A 15 14.72 7.88 -29.66
N LEU A 16 13.72 7.75 -28.80
CA LEU A 16 12.33 8.04 -29.19
C LEU A 16 12.15 9.54 -29.32
N PRO A 17 11.62 10.04 -30.47
CA PRO A 17 11.42 11.46 -30.67
C PRO A 17 10.46 11.98 -29.57
N VAL A 18 10.90 12.99 -28.84
CA VAL A 18 10.04 13.78 -27.97
C VAL A 18 9.05 14.50 -28.89
N ALA A 19 7.90 13.90 -29.12
CA ALA A 19 6.77 14.61 -29.68
C ALA A 19 6.35 15.63 -28.61
N VAL A 20 6.64 16.90 -28.88
CA VAL A 20 6.11 18.02 -28.10
C VAL A 20 4.60 18.02 -28.35
N PHE A 21 3.87 17.37 -27.45
CA PHE A 21 2.43 17.56 -27.36
C PHE A 21 2.20 18.98 -26.86
N ALA A 22 1.54 19.79 -27.67
CA ALA A 22 1.00 21.07 -27.22
C ALA A 22 0.16 20.80 -25.96
N GLN A 23 0.46 21.52 -24.88
CA GLN A 23 -0.34 21.49 -23.68
C GLN A 23 -1.76 21.92 -24.04
N GLU A 24 -2.72 21.02 -23.90
CA GLU A 24 -4.12 21.43 -23.82
C GLU A 24 -4.27 22.36 -22.61
N PRO A 25 -5.16 23.37 -22.68
CA PRO A 25 -5.37 24.28 -21.58
C PRO A 25 -5.81 23.47 -20.35
N VAL A 26 -5.01 23.53 -19.30
CA VAL A 26 -5.27 22.92 -18.00
C VAL A 26 -6.53 23.56 -17.43
N ASP A 27 -7.57 22.76 -17.22
CA ASP A 27 -8.81 23.18 -16.58
C ASP A 27 -8.53 23.30 -15.07
N SER A 28 -8.11 24.50 -14.66
CA SER A 28 -7.58 24.82 -13.33
C SER A 28 -8.59 24.65 -12.17
N THR A 29 -9.86 24.43 -12.46
CA THR A 29 -10.91 24.27 -11.45
C THR A 29 -11.03 22.87 -10.89
N ASN A 30 -10.52 21.85 -11.59
CA ASN A 30 -10.58 20.44 -11.16
C ASN A 30 -9.28 19.92 -10.50
N GLU A 31 -8.16 20.59 -10.68
CA GLU A 31 -6.90 20.20 -10.02
C GLU A 31 -6.90 20.61 -8.55
N ASN A 32 -7.41 21.78 -8.21
CA ASN A 32 -7.46 22.29 -6.83
C ASN A 32 -8.23 21.33 -5.88
N SER A 33 -9.31 20.68 -6.34
CA SER A 33 -10.08 19.77 -5.48
C SER A 33 -9.37 18.43 -5.19
N VAL A 34 -8.46 18.00 -6.04
CA VAL A 34 -7.63 16.80 -5.83
C VAL A 34 -6.45 17.16 -4.94
N GLU A 35 -5.82 18.33 -5.18
CA GLU A 35 -4.73 18.86 -4.38
C GLU A 35 -5.17 19.15 -2.95
N ASP A 36 -6.31 19.84 -2.74
CA ASP A 36 -6.89 20.13 -1.43
C ASP A 36 -7.18 18.84 -0.63
N ARG A 37 -7.59 17.76 -1.30
CA ARG A 37 -7.81 16.48 -0.64
C ARG A 37 -6.53 15.71 -0.34
N ILE A 38 -5.57 15.74 -1.23
CA ILE A 38 -4.22 15.21 -0.99
C ILE A 38 -3.61 15.95 0.20
N GLU A 39 -3.75 17.27 0.27
CA GLU A 39 -3.26 18.10 1.37
C GLU A 39 -3.97 17.76 2.69
N SER A 40 -5.29 17.58 2.68
CA SER A 40 -6.04 17.17 3.88
C SER A 40 -5.69 15.77 4.38
N VAL A 41 -5.27 14.87 3.49
CA VAL A 41 -4.75 13.54 3.83
C VAL A 41 -3.34 13.65 4.38
N ALA A 42 -2.50 14.52 3.81
CA ALA A 42 -1.14 14.79 4.25
C ALA A 42 -1.07 15.38 5.66
N GLU A 43 -1.92 16.36 5.96
CA GLU A 43 -1.97 17.00 7.27
C GLU A 43 -2.35 16.04 8.42
N ASN A 44 -2.99 14.93 8.10
CA ASN A 44 -3.52 13.98 9.07
C ASN A 44 -2.73 12.66 9.20
N THR A 45 -1.57 12.55 8.57
CA THR A 45 -0.78 11.30 8.54
C THR A 45 0.70 11.60 8.69
N ASP A 46 1.33 11.05 9.72
CA ASP A 46 2.79 11.11 9.93
C ASP A 46 3.57 10.12 9.02
N ALA A 47 2.87 9.28 8.26
CA ALA A 47 3.47 8.32 7.36
C ALA A 47 3.78 8.92 5.99
N GLU A 48 4.86 8.51 5.35
CA GLU A 48 5.20 8.89 3.98
C GLU A 48 4.16 8.32 3.01
N ILE A 49 3.24 9.19 2.56
CA ILE A 49 2.14 8.78 1.67
C ILE A 49 2.67 8.77 0.23
N ASP A 50 2.48 7.66 -0.47
CA ASP A 50 2.70 7.61 -1.92
C ASP A 50 1.56 8.35 -2.67
N TYR A 51 1.67 9.69 -2.71
CA TYR A 51 0.74 10.56 -3.45
C TYR A 51 0.65 10.21 -4.94
N SER A 52 1.69 9.60 -5.50
CA SER A 52 1.69 9.16 -6.90
C SER A 52 0.64 8.06 -7.12
N SER A 53 0.48 7.14 -6.17
CA SER A 53 -0.53 6.07 -6.25
C SER A 53 -1.95 6.63 -6.28
N LEU A 54 -2.27 7.57 -5.38
CA LEU A 54 -3.59 8.21 -5.32
C LEU A 54 -3.88 9.02 -6.61
N THR A 55 -2.91 9.82 -7.05
CA THR A 55 -3.04 10.61 -8.27
C THR A 55 -3.23 9.71 -9.50
N GLU A 56 -2.53 8.59 -9.58
CA GLU A 56 -2.69 7.64 -10.69
C GLU A 56 -4.05 6.96 -10.67
N THR A 57 -4.55 6.59 -9.49
CA THR A 57 -5.89 5.99 -9.34
C THR A 57 -6.96 6.96 -9.81
N LEU A 58 -6.89 8.22 -9.42
CA LEU A 58 -7.83 9.25 -9.89
C LEU A 58 -7.72 9.51 -11.40
N LYS A 59 -6.50 9.61 -11.95
CA LYS A 59 -6.30 9.72 -13.41
C LYS A 59 -6.84 8.48 -14.15
N TYR A 60 -6.73 7.30 -13.55
CA TYR A 60 -7.30 6.09 -14.11
C TYR A 60 -8.82 6.16 -14.17
N PHE A 61 -9.50 6.45 -13.04
CA PHE A 61 -10.96 6.54 -13.01
C PHE A 61 -11.51 7.71 -13.84
N LYS A 62 -10.74 8.78 -14.04
CA LYS A 62 -11.12 9.85 -14.98
C LYS A 62 -11.20 9.33 -16.43
N LYS A 63 -10.29 8.42 -16.84
CA LYS A 63 -10.31 7.79 -18.17
C LYS A 63 -11.26 6.60 -18.27
N HIS A 64 -11.50 5.92 -17.15
CA HIS A 64 -12.33 4.72 -17.04
C HIS A 64 -13.36 4.89 -15.93
N PRO A 65 -14.39 5.75 -16.12
CA PRO A 65 -15.34 6.07 -15.08
C PRO A 65 -16.07 4.84 -14.55
N ILE A 66 -16.22 4.76 -13.23
CA ILE A 66 -16.91 3.70 -12.50
C ILE A 66 -18.39 3.71 -12.89
N ASN A 67 -18.92 2.58 -13.30
CA ASN A 67 -20.36 2.47 -13.54
C ASN A 67 -21.08 2.18 -12.21
N LEU A 68 -21.75 3.19 -11.65
CA LEU A 68 -22.41 3.12 -10.35
C LEU A 68 -23.44 1.98 -10.24
N ASN A 69 -24.06 1.56 -11.34
CA ASN A 69 -25.01 0.44 -11.35
C ASN A 69 -24.33 -0.95 -11.30
N ARG A 70 -23.01 -1.01 -11.39
CA ARG A 70 -22.24 -2.28 -11.46
C ARG A 70 -21.00 -2.28 -10.59
N THR A 71 -20.84 -1.24 -9.81
CA THR A 71 -19.74 -1.09 -8.87
C THR A 71 -19.95 -1.96 -7.63
N ASP A 72 -18.87 -2.26 -6.95
CA ASP A 72 -18.86 -2.83 -5.63
C ASP A 72 -18.28 -1.84 -4.61
N ARG A 73 -18.33 -2.21 -3.33
CA ARG A 73 -17.76 -1.39 -2.25
C ARG A 73 -16.29 -1.09 -2.48
N GLU A 74 -15.53 -2.10 -2.88
CA GLU A 74 -14.09 -2.05 -3.03
C GLU A 74 -13.66 -1.06 -4.14
N GLU A 75 -14.38 -1.03 -5.25
CA GLU A 75 -14.11 -0.09 -6.35
C GLU A 75 -14.41 1.37 -5.95
N LEU A 76 -15.46 1.58 -5.15
CA LEU A 76 -15.80 2.91 -4.60
C LEU A 76 -14.82 3.36 -3.51
N GLU A 77 -14.34 2.45 -2.68
CA GLU A 77 -13.31 2.71 -1.68
C GLU A 77 -11.94 3.02 -2.35
N GLU A 78 -11.62 2.34 -3.46
CA GLU A 78 -10.41 2.60 -4.24
C GLU A 78 -10.42 4.01 -4.85
N LEU A 79 -11.61 4.52 -5.23
CA LEU A 79 -11.76 5.90 -5.70
C LEU A 79 -11.33 6.93 -4.63
N GLY A 80 -11.53 6.63 -3.34
CA GLY A 80 -11.09 7.45 -2.22
C GLY A 80 -11.83 8.78 -2.04
N LEU A 81 -12.88 9.05 -2.81
CA LEU A 81 -13.66 10.31 -2.78
C LEU A 81 -14.97 10.20 -2.01
N LEU A 82 -15.38 9.00 -1.62
CA LEU A 82 -16.58 8.73 -0.84
C LEU A 82 -16.19 8.15 0.52
N ASN A 83 -16.89 8.57 1.57
CA ASN A 83 -16.77 7.93 2.87
C ASN A 83 -17.61 6.65 2.96
N GLU A 84 -17.37 5.83 4.00
CA GLU A 84 -18.05 4.54 4.19
C GLU A 84 -19.57 4.66 4.22
N ILE A 85 -20.10 5.72 4.87
CA ILE A 85 -21.54 5.95 4.99
C ILE A 85 -22.15 6.29 3.63
N GLN A 86 -21.47 7.09 2.83
CA GLN A 86 -21.89 7.44 1.48
C GLN A 86 -21.90 6.19 0.58
N ILE A 87 -20.87 5.37 0.64
CA ILE A 87 -20.78 4.10 -0.08
C ILE A 87 -21.92 3.16 0.33
N ASP A 88 -22.16 2.98 1.64
CA ASP A 88 -23.26 2.16 2.15
C ASP A 88 -24.62 2.67 1.69
N ASN A 89 -24.84 3.97 1.73
CA ASN A 89 -26.12 4.56 1.32
C ASN A 89 -26.36 4.42 -0.18
N LEU A 90 -25.32 4.59 -1.00
CA LEU A 90 -25.39 4.40 -2.45
C LEU A 90 -25.72 2.93 -2.80
N LEU A 91 -24.98 1.97 -2.25
CA LEU A 91 -25.20 0.55 -2.53
C LEU A 91 -26.59 0.09 -2.03
N ARG A 92 -27.02 0.57 -0.86
CA ARG A 92 -28.37 0.29 -0.31
C ARG A 92 -29.47 0.93 -1.15
N HIS A 93 -29.24 2.15 -1.67
CA HIS A 93 -30.20 2.81 -2.56
C HIS A 93 -30.43 1.98 -3.82
N ILE A 94 -29.33 1.52 -4.44
CA ILE A 94 -29.39 0.67 -5.64
C ILE A 94 -30.04 -0.68 -5.34
N GLU A 95 -29.73 -1.30 -4.20
CA GLU A 95 -30.36 -2.58 -3.80
C GLU A 95 -31.87 -2.45 -3.58
N LYS A 96 -32.30 -1.34 -2.98
CA LYS A 96 -33.70 -1.12 -2.62
C LYS A 96 -34.57 -0.59 -3.78
N ASN A 97 -34.04 0.35 -4.56
CA ASN A 97 -34.80 1.12 -5.55
C ASN A 97 -34.50 0.66 -6.99
N GLY A 98 -33.51 -0.22 -7.19
CA GLY A 98 -33.02 -0.65 -8.50
C GLY A 98 -31.92 0.23 -9.04
N ALA A 99 -31.51 -0.04 -10.28
CA ALA A 99 -30.43 0.68 -10.94
C ALA A 99 -30.76 2.17 -11.07
N LEU A 100 -29.76 3.02 -10.84
CA LEU A 100 -29.84 4.46 -11.06
C LEU A 100 -30.13 4.75 -12.54
N ILE A 101 -31.07 5.63 -12.81
CA ILE A 101 -31.45 6.06 -14.17
C ILE A 101 -30.59 7.28 -14.57
N SER A 102 -30.21 8.10 -13.60
CA SER A 102 -29.50 9.35 -13.83
C SER A 102 -28.56 9.69 -12.67
N LEU A 103 -27.43 10.35 -12.96
CA LEU A 103 -26.54 10.90 -11.94
C LEU A 103 -27.22 11.93 -11.01
N TYR A 104 -28.33 12.53 -11.44
CA TYR A 104 -29.12 13.43 -10.60
C TYR A 104 -29.77 12.71 -9.40
N GLU A 105 -30.00 11.39 -9.49
CA GLU A 105 -30.55 10.62 -8.39
C GLU A 105 -29.63 10.55 -7.17
N LEU A 106 -28.33 10.78 -7.35
CA LEU A 106 -27.36 10.88 -6.24
C LEU A 106 -27.80 11.92 -5.20
N GLN A 107 -28.50 12.99 -5.61
CA GLN A 107 -29.01 14.00 -4.70
C GLN A 107 -30.11 13.47 -3.74
N SER A 108 -30.73 12.34 -4.05
CA SER A 108 -31.74 11.70 -3.20
C SER A 108 -31.15 10.74 -2.18
N ILE A 109 -29.84 10.52 -2.22
CA ILE A 109 -29.13 9.57 -1.36
C ILE A 109 -28.61 10.34 -0.14
N ASP A 110 -28.91 9.85 1.05
CA ASP A 110 -28.44 10.45 2.29
C ASP A 110 -26.90 10.53 2.32
N GLY A 111 -26.39 11.71 2.66
CA GLY A 111 -24.95 11.98 2.73
C GLY A 111 -24.29 12.42 1.40
N PHE A 112 -25.09 12.52 0.30
CA PHE A 112 -24.61 13.08 -0.96
C PHE A 112 -25.04 14.55 -1.09
N ASP A 113 -24.21 15.46 -0.62
CA ASP A 113 -24.35 16.87 -0.90
C ASP A 113 -23.83 17.25 -2.29
N LEU A 114 -24.07 18.46 -2.73
CA LEU A 114 -23.62 18.91 -4.05
C LEU A 114 -22.09 18.89 -4.19
N ALA A 115 -21.35 19.18 -3.14
CA ALA A 115 -19.89 19.17 -3.15
C ALA A 115 -19.36 17.74 -3.39
N THR A 116 -19.88 16.76 -2.66
CA THR A 116 -19.59 15.32 -2.86
C THR A 116 -19.91 14.88 -4.27
N ILE A 117 -21.12 15.24 -4.78
CA ILE A 117 -21.53 14.86 -6.12
C ILE A 117 -20.58 15.43 -7.17
N TYR A 118 -20.26 16.73 -7.10
CA TYR A 118 -19.34 17.36 -8.04
C TYR A 118 -17.93 16.75 -7.96
N SER A 119 -17.47 16.34 -6.79
CA SER A 119 -16.15 15.72 -6.64
C SER A 119 -16.04 14.37 -7.33
N ILE A 120 -17.12 13.59 -7.41
CA ILE A 120 -17.10 12.25 -8.02
C ILE A 120 -17.54 12.23 -9.51
N LEU A 121 -18.25 13.27 -9.98
CA LEU A 121 -18.78 13.31 -11.36
C LEU A 121 -17.76 12.97 -12.45
N PRO A 122 -16.50 13.43 -12.40
CA PRO A 122 -15.51 13.10 -13.43
C PRO A 122 -15.11 11.63 -13.47
N TYR A 123 -15.42 10.88 -12.41
CA TYR A 123 -14.93 9.52 -12.16
C TYR A 123 -16.02 8.46 -12.21
N VAL A 124 -17.29 8.88 -12.38
CA VAL A 124 -18.44 7.98 -12.37
C VAL A 124 -19.31 8.13 -13.60
N LYS A 125 -19.98 7.06 -13.98
CA LYS A 125 -20.98 7.05 -15.06
C LYS A 125 -22.16 6.16 -14.69
N ILE A 126 -23.26 6.35 -15.42
CA ILE A 126 -24.40 5.44 -15.39
C ILE A 126 -24.59 4.92 -16.81
N THR A 127 -24.40 3.63 -16.98
CA THR A 127 -24.70 2.95 -18.25
C THR A 127 -25.55 1.71 -18.01
N GLY A 128 -26.55 1.51 -18.87
CA GLY A 128 -27.58 0.48 -18.67
C GLY A 128 -27.18 -0.93 -19.08
N ASP A 129 -26.23 -1.12 -19.96
CA ASP A 129 -26.05 -2.40 -20.65
C ASP A 129 -24.60 -2.74 -21.04
N GLU A 130 -23.67 -2.66 -20.09
CA GLU A 130 -22.35 -3.26 -20.32
C GLU A 130 -22.31 -4.66 -19.73
N SER A 131 -21.75 -5.60 -20.50
CA SER A 131 -21.58 -7.00 -20.15
C SER A 131 -20.97 -7.20 -18.75
N ARG A 132 -21.48 -8.17 -17.99
CA ARG A 132 -20.88 -8.60 -16.73
C ARG A 132 -19.39 -8.78 -16.90
N LYS A 133 -18.58 -8.22 -15.99
CA LYS A 133 -17.15 -8.55 -15.87
C LYS A 133 -17.04 -10.08 -15.84
N THR A 134 -16.39 -10.68 -16.82
CA THR A 134 -16.30 -12.13 -16.93
C THR A 134 -14.84 -12.60 -16.88
N TRP A 135 -14.62 -13.80 -16.37
CA TRP A 135 -13.33 -14.47 -16.41
C TRP A 135 -13.09 -15.09 -17.79
N ASN A 136 -12.93 -14.24 -18.83
CA ASN A 136 -12.60 -14.67 -20.18
C ASN A 136 -11.19 -14.20 -20.54
N PHE A 137 -10.32 -15.12 -20.91
CA PHE A 137 -8.91 -14.83 -21.19
C PHE A 137 -8.73 -13.77 -22.31
N ASN A 138 -9.56 -13.82 -23.35
CA ASN A 138 -9.49 -12.83 -24.42
C ASN A 138 -9.93 -11.44 -23.96
N GLU A 139 -10.92 -11.35 -23.08
CA GLU A 139 -11.35 -10.09 -22.49
C GLU A 139 -10.27 -9.56 -21.51
N ILE A 140 -9.66 -10.42 -20.71
CA ILE A 140 -8.56 -10.05 -19.84
C ILE A 140 -7.43 -9.41 -20.65
N LEU A 141 -7.01 -10.02 -21.76
CA LEU A 141 -5.94 -9.46 -22.59
C LEU A 141 -6.34 -8.15 -23.29
N ASN A 142 -7.58 -8.04 -23.75
CA ASN A 142 -8.02 -6.86 -24.53
C ASN A 142 -8.42 -5.67 -23.65
N GLN A 143 -8.87 -5.90 -22.42
CA GLN A 143 -9.41 -4.86 -21.53
C GLN A 143 -8.52 -4.62 -20.31
N SER A 144 -7.40 -5.35 -20.19
CA SER A 144 -6.43 -5.09 -19.14
C SER A 144 -5.63 -3.83 -19.42
N LYS A 145 -5.16 -3.22 -18.35
CA LYS A 145 -4.26 -2.07 -18.38
C LYS A 145 -2.89 -2.48 -17.89
N SER A 146 -1.86 -2.16 -18.66
CA SER A 146 -0.45 -2.25 -18.22
C SER A 146 0.09 -0.84 -18.04
N THR A 147 0.66 -0.57 -16.86
CA THR A 147 1.26 0.72 -16.55
C THR A 147 2.69 0.49 -16.08
N LEU A 148 3.64 1.14 -16.71
CA LEU A 148 5.02 1.26 -16.24
C LEU A 148 5.23 2.69 -15.79
N PHE A 149 5.61 2.86 -14.53
CA PHE A 149 5.96 4.14 -13.93
C PHE A 149 7.44 4.11 -13.54
N VAL A 150 8.17 5.14 -13.94
CA VAL A 150 9.58 5.33 -13.55
C VAL A 150 9.74 6.76 -13.11
N ARG A 151 10.27 6.96 -11.89
CA ARG A 151 10.56 8.28 -11.33
C ARG A 151 12.02 8.33 -10.94
N TYR A 152 12.71 9.33 -11.45
CA TYR A 152 14.06 9.71 -11.05
C TYR A 152 13.97 11.03 -10.30
N THR A 153 14.54 11.08 -9.12
CA THR A 153 14.56 12.29 -8.28
C THR A 153 16.01 12.58 -7.89
N ASN A 154 16.41 13.84 -8.02
CA ASN A 154 17.71 14.31 -7.58
C ASN A 154 17.57 15.64 -6.85
N ILE A 155 18.33 15.83 -5.78
CA ILE A 155 18.42 17.08 -5.03
C ILE A 155 19.67 17.80 -5.51
N LEU A 156 19.51 18.99 -6.11
CA LEU A 156 20.63 19.74 -6.69
C LEU A 156 21.58 20.31 -5.65
N GLN A 157 21.10 20.51 -4.40
CA GLN A 157 21.95 20.92 -3.28
C GLN A 157 22.71 19.71 -2.74
N GLU A 158 24.02 19.88 -2.50
CA GLU A 158 24.83 18.85 -1.89
C GLU A 158 24.33 18.51 -0.49
N GLN A 159 23.95 17.26 -0.29
CA GLN A 159 23.52 16.76 1.02
C GLN A 159 24.74 16.47 1.89
N ALA A 160 24.62 16.63 3.21
CA ALA A 160 25.70 16.46 4.17
C ALA A 160 26.39 15.07 4.07
N GLY A 161 25.63 14.03 3.74
CA GLY A 161 26.15 12.66 3.58
C GLY A 161 27.09 12.46 2.38
N TYR A 162 27.14 13.41 1.42
CA TYR A 162 28.07 13.37 0.27
C TYR A 162 29.22 14.34 0.42
N ALA A 163 29.16 15.25 1.41
CA ALA A 163 30.22 16.22 1.63
C ALA A 163 31.57 15.54 1.95
N PRO A 164 32.69 16.10 1.50
CA PRO A 164 34.02 15.57 1.81
C PRO A 164 34.24 15.49 3.31
N ILE A 165 34.67 14.32 3.81
CA ILE A 165 34.96 14.08 5.23
C ILE A 165 36.35 13.48 5.34
N THR A 166 37.09 13.82 6.40
CA THR A 166 38.40 13.23 6.68
C THR A 166 38.27 11.83 7.28
N ASP A 167 39.23 10.95 7.06
CA ASP A 167 39.20 9.59 7.58
C ASP A 167 39.08 9.54 9.11
N SER A 168 39.71 10.51 9.83
CA SER A 168 39.58 10.62 11.28
C SER A 168 38.16 10.97 11.73
N ALA A 169 37.50 11.92 11.05
CA ALA A 169 36.11 12.30 11.35
C ALA A 169 35.10 11.19 10.97
N LEU A 170 35.40 10.47 9.89
CA LEU A 170 34.59 9.31 9.50
C LEU A 170 34.71 8.15 10.51
N ALA A 171 35.92 7.93 11.07
CA ALA A 171 36.12 6.94 12.13
C ALA A 171 35.39 7.27 13.43
N GLU A 172 35.26 8.58 13.76
CA GLU A 172 34.51 9.04 14.93
C GLU A 172 32.99 8.98 14.68
N SER A 173 32.53 9.16 13.42
CA SER A 173 31.11 9.18 13.05
C SER A 173 30.87 8.43 11.74
N PRO A 174 30.86 7.09 11.76
CA PRO A 174 30.78 6.25 10.54
C PRO A 174 29.54 6.48 9.69
N ASN A 175 28.46 6.96 10.29
CA ASN A 175 27.18 7.24 9.61
C ASN A 175 27.10 8.62 8.95
N SER A 176 28.16 9.40 9.01
CA SER A 176 28.20 10.74 8.40
C SER A 176 28.38 10.70 6.88
N ARG A 177 28.65 9.54 6.29
CA ARG A 177 28.84 9.39 4.85
C ARG A 177 27.91 8.35 4.27
N TYR A 178 27.25 8.72 3.17
CA TYR A 178 26.48 7.81 2.36
C TYR A 178 27.38 6.93 1.49
N LEU A 179 26.95 5.67 1.27
CA LEU A 179 27.73 4.67 0.54
C LEU A 179 27.44 4.70 -0.97
N GLY A 180 26.24 5.09 -1.35
CA GLY A 180 25.76 5.08 -2.73
C GLY A 180 25.59 6.46 -3.35
N SER A 181 24.77 6.54 -4.37
CA SER A 181 24.58 7.70 -5.23
C SER A 181 23.52 8.68 -4.72
N ASP A 182 23.60 9.91 -5.22
CA ASP A 182 22.82 11.09 -4.80
C ASP A 182 21.44 11.23 -5.47
N TYR A 183 20.93 10.15 -6.03
CA TYR A 183 19.60 10.15 -6.64
C TYR A 183 18.71 9.04 -6.05
N LYS A 184 17.39 9.29 -6.07
CA LYS A 184 16.35 8.30 -5.78
C LYS A 184 15.77 7.78 -7.11
N LEU A 185 15.58 6.47 -7.20
CA LEU A 185 14.98 5.83 -8.37
C LEU A 185 13.84 4.93 -7.92
N TYR A 186 12.66 5.19 -8.48
CA TYR A 186 11.46 4.41 -8.24
C TYR A 186 10.95 3.82 -9.55
N THR A 187 10.61 2.55 -9.55
CA THR A 187 10.03 1.86 -10.70
C THR A 187 8.88 0.99 -10.26
N ARG A 188 7.73 1.11 -10.94
CA ARG A 188 6.57 0.25 -10.72
C ARG A 188 5.97 -0.21 -12.04
N TYR A 189 5.81 -1.51 -12.19
CA TYR A 189 5.00 -2.11 -13.24
C TYR A 189 3.73 -2.66 -12.61
N LYS A 190 2.56 -2.31 -13.16
CA LYS A 190 1.25 -2.81 -12.75
C LYS A 190 0.48 -3.27 -13.98
N PHE A 191 -0.01 -4.49 -13.94
CA PHE A 191 -1.02 -5.04 -14.84
C PHE A 191 -2.31 -5.20 -14.05
N ALA A 192 -3.43 -4.72 -14.58
CA ALA A 192 -4.73 -4.81 -13.93
C ALA A 192 -5.84 -5.08 -14.93
N TYR A 193 -6.75 -5.97 -14.58
CA TYR A 193 -8.00 -6.21 -15.28
C TYR A 193 -9.13 -5.90 -14.31
N TYR A 194 -9.67 -4.69 -14.41
CA TYR A 194 -10.60 -4.11 -13.44
C TYR A 194 -10.07 -4.28 -11.99
N ASN A 195 -10.96 -4.52 -11.02
CA ASN A 195 -10.60 -4.93 -9.66
C ASN A 195 -10.49 -6.46 -9.47
N MET A 196 -10.64 -7.25 -10.55
CA MET A 196 -10.69 -8.72 -10.51
C MET A 196 -9.32 -9.38 -10.53
N LEU A 197 -8.36 -8.82 -11.27
CA LEU A 197 -7.01 -9.33 -11.42
C LEU A 197 -6.00 -8.19 -11.36
N SER A 198 -5.00 -8.32 -10.51
CA SER A 198 -3.87 -7.41 -10.45
C SER A 198 -2.57 -8.18 -10.28
N PHE A 199 -1.55 -7.75 -11.01
CA PHE A 199 -0.17 -8.17 -10.83
C PHE A 199 0.70 -6.92 -10.84
N GLY A 200 1.62 -6.80 -9.89
CA GLY A 200 2.51 -5.66 -9.83
C GLY A 200 3.88 -6.01 -9.29
N VAL A 201 4.87 -5.24 -9.73
CA VAL A 201 6.24 -5.25 -9.21
C VAL A 201 6.64 -3.81 -8.98
N THR A 202 7.12 -3.52 -7.78
CA THR A 202 7.65 -2.23 -7.37
C THR A 202 9.10 -2.39 -6.95
N ALA A 203 9.96 -1.43 -7.31
CA ALA A 203 11.34 -1.42 -6.89
C ALA A 203 11.76 0.03 -6.60
N GLU A 204 12.48 0.22 -5.49
CA GLU A 204 12.95 1.53 -5.06
C GLU A 204 14.43 1.48 -4.63
N LYS A 205 15.10 2.59 -4.84
CA LYS A 205 16.41 2.92 -4.35
C LYS A 205 16.37 4.34 -3.81
N ASP A 206 16.71 4.51 -2.55
CA ASP A 206 16.72 5.80 -1.89
C ASP A 206 18.03 6.58 -2.05
N PHE A 207 18.04 7.85 -1.60
CA PHE A 207 19.25 8.67 -1.61
C PHE A 207 20.33 8.03 -0.74
N GLY A 208 21.54 7.94 -1.28
CA GLY A 208 22.70 7.39 -0.57
C GLY A 208 22.83 5.89 -0.60
N GLU A 209 21.87 5.18 -1.17
CA GLU A 209 21.96 3.74 -1.33
C GLU A 209 22.76 3.33 -2.55
N GLU A 210 23.38 2.16 -2.46
CA GLU A 210 24.15 1.58 -3.55
C GLU A 210 23.21 1.00 -4.62
N PHE A 211 23.65 1.04 -5.88
CA PHE A 211 22.86 0.54 -7.02
C PHE A 211 23.78 -0.23 -7.98
N PHE A 212 23.54 -1.53 -8.13
CA PHE A 212 24.38 -2.48 -8.85
C PHE A 212 25.86 -2.47 -8.40
N SER A 213 26.11 -2.06 -7.16
CA SER A 213 27.43 -1.93 -6.58
C SER A 213 27.44 -2.32 -5.11
N GLY A 214 28.62 -2.48 -4.52
CA GLY A 214 28.82 -2.71 -3.10
C GLY A 214 27.96 -3.83 -2.52
N ASN A 215 27.10 -3.49 -1.60
CA ASN A 215 26.16 -4.41 -0.94
C ASN A 215 24.91 -4.70 -1.78
N GLN A 216 24.55 -3.80 -2.72
CA GLN A 216 23.35 -3.91 -3.58
C GLN A 216 23.69 -4.36 -5.02
N LYS A 217 24.27 -5.53 -5.16
CA LYS A 217 24.65 -6.09 -6.47
C LYS A 217 23.46 -6.41 -7.37
N GLN A 218 22.26 -6.56 -6.80
CA GLN A 218 21.04 -6.90 -7.51
C GLN A 218 20.26 -5.68 -8.03
N GLY A 219 20.72 -4.47 -7.71
CA GLY A 219 20.16 -3.21 -8.19
C GLY A 219 19.47 -2.42 -7.08
N PHE A 220 18.15 -2.47 -7.03
CA PHE A 220 17.36 -1.73 -6.05
C PHE A 220 17.53 -2.30 -4.64
N ASP A 221 17.36 -1.44 -3.65
CA ASP A 221 17.37 -1.83 -2.25
C ASP A 221 16.09 -2.54 -1.85
N PHE A 222 14.95 -2.00 -2.25
CA PHE A 222 13.64 -2.55 -1.99
C PHE A 222 13.00 -3.16 -3.25
N TYR A 223 12.35 -4.32 -3.07
CA TYR A 223 11.51 -4.97 -4.06
C TYR A 223 10.22 -5.46 -3.43
N SER A 224 9.11 -5.15 -4.10
CA SER A 224 7.78 -5.67 -3.77
C SER A 224 7.13 -6.28 -5.00
N ALA A 225 6.40 -7.37 -4.82
CA ALA A 225 5.62 -7.98 -5.89
C ALA A 225 4.33 -8.58 -5.34
N HIS A 226 3.23 -8.39 -6.07
CA HIS A 226 1.95 -9.00 -5.73
C HIS A 226 1.27 -9.64 -6.95
N PHE A 227 0.52 -10.69 -6.68
CA PHE A 227 -0.51 -11.25 -7.55
C PHE A 227 -1.82 -11.30 -6.78
N PHE A 228 -2.88 -10.75 -7.36
CA PHE A 228 -4.15 -10.60 -6.69
C PHE A 228 -5.32 -10.93 -7.61
N ILE A 229 -6.26 -11.74 -7.12
CA ILE A 229 -7.48 -12.09 -7.84
C ILE A 229 -8.69 -11.96 -6.92
N ARG A 230 -9.85 -11.62 -7.51
CA ARG A 230 -11.14 -11.49 -6.81
C ARG A 230 -12.27 -12.20 -7.55
N ASP A 231 -13.32 -12.54 -6.79
CA ASP A 231 -14.64 -12.96 -7.27
C ASP A 231 -14.66 -14.19 -8.17
N ILE A 232 -13.91 -15.23 -7.77
CA ILE A 232 -13.99 -16.56 -8.36
C ILE A 232 -14.94 -17.44 -7.52
N GLY A 233 -16.24 -17.31 -7.72
CA GLY A 233 -17.26 -18.05 -6.97
C GLY A 233 -17.21 -17.73 -5.46
N PRO A 234 -16.99 -18.74 -4.59
CA PRO A 234 -16.85 -18.51 -3.15
C PRO A 234 -15.53 -17.84 -2.74
N LEU A 235 -14.49 -17.94 -3.55
CA LEU A 235 -13.22 -17.25 -3.34
C LEU A 235 -13.38 -15.77 -3.69
N LYS A 236 -13.46 -14.92 -2.67
CA LYS A 236 -13.69 -13.48 -2.83
C LYS A 236 -12.42 -12.68 -3.01
N ALA A 237 -11.31 -13.12 -2.43
CA ALA A 237 -10.00 -12.55 -2.66
C ALA A 237 -8.91 -13.61 -2.45
N LEU A 238 -7.85 -13.53 -3.24
CA LEU A 238 -6.60 -14.24 -3.06
C LEU A 238 -5.46 -13.31 -3.37
N ALA A 239 -4.57 -13.12 -2.42
CA ALA A 239 -3.31 -12.40 -2.58
C ALA A 239 -2.14 -13.36 -2.44
N ILE A 240 -1.14 -13.24 -3.30
CA ILE A 240 0.14 -13.96 -3.24
C ILE A 240 1.24 -12.93 -3.43
N GLY A 241 2.29 -12.98 -2.60
CA GLY A 241 3.35 -11.98 -2.55
C GLY A 241 3.08 -10.95 -1.47
N ASP A 242 3.15 -9.68 -1.80
CA ASP A 242 3.01 -8.58 -0.84
C ASP A 242 1.57 -8.08 -0.79
N TYR A 243 1.01 -8.00 0.42
CA TYR A 243 -0.38 -7.60 0.67
C TYR A 243 -0.53 -6.88 2.01
N THR A 244 -1.66 -6.20 2.19
CA THR A 244 -2.06 -5.60 3.46
C THR A 244 -3.37 -6.18 3.95
N LEU A 245 -3.59 -6.12 5.26
CA LEU A 245 -4.81 -6.56 5.92
C LEU A 245 -5.44 -5.40 6.67
N GLN A 246 -6.73 -5.17 6.45
CA GLN A 246 -7.48 -4.09 7.08
C GLN A 246 -8.82 -4.63 7.58
N PHE A 247 -8.93 -4.86 8.89
CA PHE A 247 -10.12 -5.45 9.49
C PHE A 247 -10.72 -4.61 10.61
N GLY A 248 -12.04 -4.57 10.67
CA GLY A 248 -12.80 -3.89 11.71
C GLY A 248 -12.44 -2.39 11.79
N GLN A 249 -12.13 -1.92 12.99
CA GLN A 249 -11.66 -0.56 13.26
C GLN A 249 -10.13 -0.45 13.40
N GLY A 250 -9.40 -1.52 13.06
CA GLY A 250 -7.95 -1.55 13.13
C GLY A 250 -7.37 -1.83 14.52
N LEU A 251 -8.18 -2.24 15.47
CA LEU A 251 -7.71 -2.51 16.84
C LEU A 251 -6.89 -3.80 16.96
N THR A 252 -7.22 -4.82 16.15
CA THR A 252 -6.52 -6.10 16.19
C THR A 252 -5.43 -6.12 15.12
N ILE A 253 -5.78 -5.88 13.86
CA ILE A 253 -4.82 -5.89 12.77
C ILE A 253 -5.19 -4.84 11.73
N TRP A 254 -4.22 -4.00 11.40
CA TRP A 254 -4.29 -3.03 10.32
C TRP A 254 -2.90 -2.81 9.76
N SER A 255 -2.60 -3.38 8.62
CA SER A 255 -1.37 -3.11 7.90
C SER A 255 -1.64 -2.16 6.73
N GLY A 256 -0.64 -1.36 6.39
CA GLY A 256 -0.78 -0.30 5.40
C GLY A 256 -1.24 1.02 6.01
N LEU A 257 -1.42 2.01 5.17
CA LEU A 257 -1.77 3.37 5.57
C LEU A 257 -3.10 3.42 6.31
N SER A 258 -3.12 4.14 7.41
CA SER A 258 -4.32 4.46 8.16
C SER A 258 -4.53 5.97 8.07
N TYR A 259 -5.51 6.38 7.29
CA TYR A 259 -5.87 7.78 7.25
C TYR A 259 -6.33 8.23 8.63
N GLY A 260 -5.73 9.33 9.10
CA GLY A 260 -5.96 9.89 10.42
C GLY A 260 -7.40 10.35 10.64
N LYS A 261 -7.64 10.94 11.78
CA LYS A 261 -8.94 11.54 12.13
C LYS A 261 -9.17 12.75 11.27
N SER A 262 -10.24 12.75 10.48
CA SER A 262 -10.73 13.97 9.81
C SER A 262 -11.42 14.88 10.83
N ALA A 263 -11.40 16.19 10.58
CA ALA A 263 -12.18 17.16 11.34
C ALA A 263 -13.70 16.92 11.25
N GLU A 264 -14.13 16.14 10.25
CA GLU A 264 -15.54 15.77 10.06
C GLU A 264 -15.89 14.54 10.94
N ALA A 265 -16.87 14.73 11.84
CA ALA A 265 -17.34 13.67 12.73
C ALA A 265 -17.87 12.41 12.00
N ILE A 266 -18.23 12.55 10.71
CA ILE A 266 -18.72 11.45 9.85
C ILE A 266 -17.59 10.45 9.52
N ASN A 267 -16.32 10.87 9.50
CA ASN A 267 -15.18 10.04 9.13
C ASN A 267 -14.51 9.32 10.32
N ILE A 268 -15.17 9.26 11.48
CA ILE A 268 -14.61 8.60 12.68
C ILE A 268 -14.50 7.07 12.49
N LYS A 269 -15.42 6.48 11.73
CA LYS A 269 -15.45 5.03 11.50
C LYS A 269 -14.48 4.65 10.37
N LYS A 270 -13.51 3.78 10.69
CA LYS A 270 -12.63 3.19 9.67
C LYS A 270 -13.37 2.13 8.87
N SER A 271 -13.14 2.10 7.55
CA SER A 271 -13.57 1.02 6.67
C SER A 271 -12.41 0.10 6.35
N GLY A 272 -12.49 -1.13 6.82
CA GLY A 272 -11.49 -2.15 6.51
C GLY A 272 -11.78 -2.79 5.15
N ARG A 273 -10.85 -2.64 4.21
CA ARG A 273 -10.95 -3.22 2.84
C ARG A 273 -10.65 -4.72 2.78
N GLY A 274 -10.42 -5.38 3.93
CA GLY A 274 -10.08 -6.79 3.96
C GLY A 274 -8.64 -7.07 3.50
N ILE A 275 -8.49 -7.92 2.48
CA ILE A 275 -7.19 -8.24 1.86
C ILE A 275 -6.99 -7.32 0.67
N VAL A 276 -5.89 -6.56 0.66
CA VAL A 276 -5.55 -5.59 -0.39
C VAL A 276 -4.14 -5.87 -0.92
N PRO A 277 -3.92 -5.85 -2.25
CA PRO A 277 -2.58 -5.99 -2.81
C PRO A 277 -1.71 -4.81 -2.40
N TYR A 278 -0.44 -5.06 -2.10
CA TYR A 278 0.51 -4.03 -1.76
C TYR A 278 1.27 -3.56 -3.01
N SER A 279 1.38 -2.25 -3.19
CA SER A 279 2.09 -1.63 -4.31
C SER A 279 2.86 -0.35 -3.92
N SER A 280 2.96 -0.07 -2.62
CA SER A 280 3.73 1.05 -2.08
C SER A 280 5.21 0.67 -1.90
N VAL A 281 6.00 1.60 -1.41
CA VAL A 281 7.44 1.47 -1.16
C VAL A 281 7.79 1.45 0.32
N ASP A 282 6.81 1.58 1.22
CA ASP A 282 7.05 1.44 2.64
C ASP A 282 7.47 0.00 2.97
N GLU A 283 8.65 -0.19 3.52
CA GLU A 283 9.25 -1.51 3.73
C GLU A 283 8.67 -2.26 4.94
N ASN A 284 7.87 -1.58 5.76
CA ASN A 284 7.37 -2.12 7.01
C ASN A 284 5.88 -2.45 6.99
N LEU A 285 5.07 -1.62 6.33
CA LEU A 285 3.60 -1.66 6.43
C LEU A 285 2.93 -2.69 5.51
N PHE A 286 3.56 -3.82 5.22
CA PHE A 286 2.99 -4.90 4.42
C PHE A 286 3.28 -6.28 5.01
N MET A 287 2.56 -7.27 4.50
CA MET A 287 2.78 -8.70 4.74
C MET A 287 3.25 -9.38 3.47
N ARG A 288 4.16 -10.36 3.59
CA ARG A 288 4.75 -11.10 2.45
C ARG A 288 4.43 -12.58 2.57
N GLY A 289 3.61 -13.10 1.65
CA GLY A 289 3.20 -14.50 1.68
C GLY A 289 1.91 -14.75 0.91
N ALA A 290 0.86 -15.22 1.60
CA ALA A 290 -0.43 -15.47 0.96
C ALA A 290 -1.59 -15.16 1.91
N ALA A 291 -2.70 -14.65 1.34
CA ALA A 291 -3.95 -14.44 2.06
C ALA A 291 -5.15 -14.77 1.17
N ALA A 292 -6.20 -15.33 1.75
CA ALA A 292 -7.41 -15.70 1.02
C ALA A 292 -8.68 -15.34 1.81
N GLN A 293 -9.72 -14.97 1.08
CA GLN A 293 -11.07 -14.73 1.60
C GLN A 293 -12.06 -15.67 0.90
N PHE A 294 -12.81 -16.42 1.69
CA PHE A 294 -13.92 -17.25 1.24
C PHE A 294 -15.23 -16.75 1.83
N THR A 295 -16.25 -16.59 1.00
CA THR A 295 -17.57 -16.16 1.47
C THR A 295 -18.62 -17.21 1.10
N LEU A 296 -19.28 -17.75 2.13
CA LEU A 296 -20.43 -18.63 2.08
C LEU A 296 -21.50 -18.02 3.00
N LYS A 297 -22.37 -17.20 2.44
CA LYS A 297 -23.38 -16.43 3.20
C LYS A 297 -24.07 -17.32 4.25
N PRO A 298 -24.20 -16.86 5.52
CA PRO A 298 -23.92 -15.53 6.02
C PRO A 298 -22.45 -15.30 6.47
N PHE A 299 -21.54 -16.24 6.24
CA PHE A 299 -20.17 -16.21 6.75
C PHE A 299 -19.17 -15.80 5.67
N SER A 300 -18.15 -15.04 6.10
CA SER A 300 -16.90 -14.82 5.37
C SER A 300 -15.73 -15.24 6.26
N VAL A 301 -14.81 -16.01 5.70
CA VAL A 301 -13.62 -16.51 6.38
C VAL A 301 -12.39 -15.99 5.64
N TYR A 302 -11.48 -15.39 6.41
CA TYR A 302 -10.19 -14.90 5.94
C TYR A 302 -9.10 -15.71 6.61
N ALA A 303 -8.06 -16.05 5.87
CA ALA A 303 -6.86 -16.70 6.41
C ALA A 303 -5.63 -16.11 5.73
N TRP A 304 -4.54 -15.98 6.47
CA TRP A 304 -3.29 -15.43 5.96
C TRP A 304 -2.06 -16.03 6.62
N VAL A 305 -0.96 -15.97 5.89
CA VAL A 305 0.37 -16.31 6.35
C VAL A 305 1.35 -15.34 5.74
N SER A 306 2.25 -14.79 6.56
CA SER A 306 3.31 -13.89 6.15
C SER A 306 4.64 -14.34 6.74
N ARG A 307 5.69 -14.22 5.97
CA ARG A 307 7.08 -14.31 6.44
C ARG A 307 7.91 -13.29 5.71
N LYS A 308 8.49 -12.36 6.46
CA LYS A 308 9.42 -11.35 5.93
C LYS A 308 10.61 -11.18 6.86
N MET A 309 11.64 -10.53 6.35
CA MET A 309 12.74 -10.04 7.17
C MET A 309 12.44 -8.61 7.61
N LEU A 310 12.92 -8.22 8.76
CA LEU A 310 12.83 -6.88 9.32
C LEU A 310 14.23 -6.37 9.64
N ASP A 311 14.39 -5.08 9.53
CA ASP A 311 15.57 -4.38 9.93
C ASP A 311 15.57 -4.17 11.44
N ALA A 312 16.68 -4.50 12.07
CA ALA A 312 16.79 -4.43 13.51
C ALA A 312 18.21 -4.23 13.98
N ASN A 313 18.34 -3.48 15.05
CA ASN A 313 19.58 -3.42 15.81
C ASN A 313 19.65 -4.64 16.75
N VAL A 314 20.68 -5.46 16.55
CA VAL A 314 20.86 -6.72 17.27
C VAL A 314 22.12 -6.62 18.14
N GLN A 315 22.02 -6.96 19.42
CA GLN A 315 23.15 -6.99 20.33
C GLN A 315 23.30 -8.39 20.95
N ALA A 316 24.52 -8.71 21.36
CA ALA A 316 24.79 -9.93 22.12
C ALA A 316 24.09 -9.82 23.51
N GLY A 317 23.30 -10.81 23.86
CA GLY A 317 22.63 -10.84 25.15
C GLY A 317 23.61 -11.02 26.31
N ASP A 318 23.26 -10.49 27.47
CA ASP A 318 24.10 -10.45 28.69
C ASP A 318 24.24 -11.80 29.41
N SER A 319 23.76 -12.89 28.85
CA SER A 319 23.77 -14.19 29.52
C SER A 319 25.13 -14.90 29.33
N MET A 320 25.82 -15.16 30.42
CA MET A 320 27.14 -15.83 30.48
C MET A 320 27.21 -17.23 29.85
N ASN A 321 26.13 -17.78 29.33
CA ASN A 321 26.09 -19.18 28.89
C ASN A 321 25.50 -19.47 27.49
N THR A 322 25.03 -18.46 26.77
CA THR A 322 24.54 -18.63 25.38
C THR A 322 24.86 -17.36 24.59
N GLU A 323 25.40 -17.51 23.39
CA GLU A 323 25.49 -16.46 22.38
C GLU A 323 24.06 -16.12 21.88
N GLU A 324 23.21 -15.66 22.79
CA GLU A 324 21.84 -15.32 22.47
C GLU A 324 21.82 -13.84 22.02
N PHE A 325 21.54 -13.62 20.77
CA PHE A 325 21.35 -12.27 20.23
C PHE A 325 19.94 -11.77 20.57
N VAL A 326 19.84 -10.54 21.00
CA VAL A 326 18.58 -9.87 21.36
C VAL A 326 18.39 -8.63 20.51
N ILE A 327 17.16 -8.40 20.13
CA ILE A 327 16.74 -7.20 19.42
C ILE A 327 16.62 -6.06 20.42
N THR A 328 17.33 -4.97 20.20
CA THR A 328 17.21 -3.76 21.01
C THR A 328 16.24 -2.74 20.42
N SER A 329 16.17 -2.67 19.09
CA SER A 329 15.19 -1.82 18.38
C SER A 329 14.91 -2.35 16.99
N LEU A 330 13.65 -2.21 16.54
CA LEU A 330 13.26 -2.38 15.14
C LEU A 330 13.54 -1.06 14.40
N GLN A 331 14.03 -1.17 13.16
CA GLN A 331 14.27 -0.03 12.29
C GLN A 331 13.12 0.08 11.29
N GLU A 332 12.43 1.22 11.31
CA GLU A 332 11.24 1.43 10.46
C GLU A 332 11.50 2.39 9.29
N SER A 333 12.75 2.90 9.15
CA SER A 333 13.05 3.90 8.12
C SER A 333 13.17 3.33 6.72
N GLY A 334 13.52 2.05 6.57
CA GLY A 334 13.82 1.42 5.27
C GLY A 334 15.04 2.01 4.55
N LEU A 335 15.87 2.83 5.22
CA LEU A 335 17.03 3.49 4.61
C LEU A 335 18.30 2.69 4.85
N HIS A 336 18.98 2.25 3.78
CA HIS A 336 20.22 1.48 3.82
C HIS A 336 21.37 2.23 3.16
N ASN A 337 21.57 3.48 3.56
CA ASN A 337 22.51 4.42 2.94
C ASN A 337 23.81 4.64 3.72
N THR A 338 23.93 4.11 4.94
CA THR A 338 25.14 4.19 5.79
C THR A 338 25.61 2.81 6.24
N GLN A 339 26.82 2.74 6.80
CA GLN A 339 27.42 1.48 7.24
C GLN A 339 26.57 0.79 8.34
N SER A 340 26.02 1.55 9.30
CA SER A 340 25.21 0.96 10.37
C SER A 340 23.86 0.47 9.86
N THR A 341 23.17 1.25 9.00
CA THR A 341 21.87 0.87 8.48
C THR A 341 21.94 -0.37 7.59
N ILE A 342 23.06 -0.60 6.88
CA ILE A 342 23.30 -1.85 6.15
C ILE A 342 23.51 -3.04 7.11
N VAL A 343 24.19 -2.83 8.24
CA VAL A 343 24.37 -3.90 9.25
C VAL A 343 23.04 -4.30 9.87
N ASP A 344 22.13 -3.35 10.06
CA ASP A 344 20.81 -3.58 10.65
C ASP A 344 19.80 -4.20 9.66
N LYS A 345 20.11 -4.22 8.35
CA LYS A 345 19.23 -4.71 7.29
C LYS A 345 18.96 -6.21 7.43
N ASP A 346 17.68 -6.62 7.26
CA ASP A 346 17.23 -8.02 7.20
C ASP A 346 17.72 -8.90 8.37
N GLN A 347 17.87 -8.33 9.58
CA GLN A 347 18.44 -9.06 10.71
C GLN A 347 17.49 -10.05 11.34
N ILE A 348 16.15 -9.85 11.20
CA ILE A 348 15.16 -10.65 11.92
C ILE A 348 14.12 -11.18 10.98
N SER A 349 13.78 -12.46 11.15
CA SER A 349 12.59 -13.00 10.50
C SER A 349 11.33 -12.72 11.34
N GLU A 350 10.30 -12.19 10.70
CA GLU A 350 8.95 -12.10 11.25
C GLU A 350 8.05 -13.13 10.57
N PHE A 351 7.38 -13.96 11.35
CA PHE A 351 6.35 -14.88 10.88
C PHE A 351 5.00 -14.48 11.49
N VAL A 352 4.00 -14.22 10.64
CA VAL A 352 2.63 -13.88 11.06
C VAL A 352 1.66 -14.84 10.41
N THR A 353 0.75 -15.42 11.18
CA THR A 353 -0.36 -16.22 10.67
C THR A 353 -1.64 -15.93 11.42
N GLY A 354 -2.77 -15.98 10.76
CA GLY A 354 -4.03 -15.71 11.42
C GLY A 354 -5.25 -16.01 10.58
N ALA A 355 -6.40 -15.81 11.23
CA ALA A 355 -7.69 -15.96 10.59
C ALA A 355 -8.71 -14.96 11.13
N ARG A 356 -9.69 -14.64 10.31
CA ARG A 356 -10.87 -13.89 10.69
C ARG A 356 -12.12 -14.62 10.22
N ILE A 357 -13.13 -14.65 11.08
CA ILE A 357 -14.47 -15.10 10.74
C ILE A 357 -15.41 -13.92 10.90
N GLU A 358 -16.21 -13.68 9.90
CA GLU A 358 -17.20 -12.61 9.88
C GLU A 358 -18.56 -13.19 9.56
N ALA A 359 -19.59 -12.76 10.30
CA ALA A 359 -20.97 -13.15 10.06
C ALA A 359 -21.82 -11.89 9.83
N THR A 360 -22.53 -11.86 8.68
CA THR A 360 -23.48 -10.79 8.36
C THR A 360 -24.90 -11.30 8.55
N ILE A 361 -25.57 -10.85 9.59
CA ILE A 361 -26.93 -11.25 9.95
C ILE A 361 -27.82 -10.01 9.88
N ARG A 362 -28.64 -9.91 8.86
CA ARG A 362 -29.49 -8.73 8.58
C ARG A 362 -28.64 -7.44 8.50
N ARG A 363 -28.74 -6.55 9.51
CA ARG A 363 -28.05 -5.26 9.60
C ARG A 363 -26.86 -5.29 10.55
N VAL A 364 -26.54 -6.44 11.11
CA VAL A 364 -25.43 -6.60 12.07
C VAL A 364 -24.34 -7.42 11.42
N LYS A 365 -23.14 -6.89 11.45
CA LYS A 365 -21.91 -7.54 11.04
C LYS A 365 -21.08 -7.81 12.29
N LEU A 366 -20.75 -9.05 12.53
CA LEU A 366 -19.93 -9.49 13.68
C LEU A 366 -18.64 -10.08 13.15
N GLY A 367 -17.51 -9.67 13.69
CA GLY A 367 -16.20 -10.16 13.29
C GLY A 367 -15.36 -10.63 14.47
N THR A 368 -14.66 -11.74 14.29
CA THR A 368 -13.64 -12.22 15.22
C THR A 368 -12.35 -12.37 14.44
N THR A 369 -11.27 -11.76 14.92
CA THR A 369 -9.94 -11.80 14.31
C THR A 369 -8.96 -12.35 15.31
N GLY A 370 -8.14 -13.33 14.91
CA GLY A 370 -7.02 -13.82 15.73
C GLY A 370 -5.78 -13.99 14.87
N TYR A 371 -4.62 -13.60 15.41
CA TYR A 371 -3.35 -13.83 14.74
C TYR A 371 -2.22 -14.06 15.74
N TYR A 372 -1.26 -14.83 15.28
CA TYR A 372 -0.04 -15.19 15.99
C TYR A 372 1.16 -14.63 15.22
N THR A 373 2.05 -13.97 15.98
CA THR A 373 3.33 -13.46 15.45
C THR A 373 4.48 -14.16 16.16
N ARG A 374 5.51 -14.52 15.41
CA ARG A 374 6.76 -15.05 15.94
C ARG A 374 7.95 -14.37 15.29
N PHE A 375 8.83 -13.81 16.12
CA PHE A 375 10.11 -13.26 15.69
C PHE A 375 11.21 -14.33 15.79
N GLY A 376 12.19 -14.27 14.91
CA GLY A 376 13.32 -15.20 14.90
C GLY A 376 14.22 -15.07 16.13
N GLN A 377 14.21 -13.89 16.76
CA GLN A 377 14.96 -13.56 17.98
C GLN A 377 14.04 -12.84 18.96
N SER A 378 14.44 -12.81 20.24
CA SER A 378 13.66 -12.15 21.28
C SER A 378 13.89 -10.65 21.27
N ILE A 379 12.81 -9.88 21.36
CA ILE A 379 12.86 -8.44 21.58
C ILE A 379 13.16 -8.19 23.07
N ALA A 380 14.20 -7.42 23.34
CA ALA A 380 14.60 -7.06 24.69
C ALA A 380 13.51 -6.18 25.37
N PRO A 381 13.30 -6.30 26.68
CA PRO A 381 12.50 -5.33 27.40
C PRO A 381 13.15 -3.96 27.34
N GLY A 382 12.35 -2.91 27.23
CA GLY A 382 12.85 -1.54 27.24
C GLY A 382 13.41 -1.15 28.61
N ASP A 383 14.47 -0.33 28.61
CA ASP A 383 15.14 0.13 29.82
C ASP A 383 14.48 1.36 30.46
N GLN A 384 13.61 2.05 29.74
CA GLN A 384 12.96 3.28 30.19
C GLN A 384 11.59 3.00 30.80
N LEU A 385 11.18 3.81 31.77
CA LEU A 385 9.89 3.66 32.46
C LEU A 385 8.69 3.71 31.49
N TYR A 386 8.77 4.48 30.39
CA TYR A 386 7.71 4.56 29.40
C TYR A 386 7.67 3.34 28.47
N GLU A 387 8.73 2.54 28.43
CA GLU A 387 8.85 1.29 27.63
C GLU A 387 8.39 0.05 28.41
N TYR A 388 8.09 0.19 29.69
CA TYR A 388 7.75 -0.94 30.58
C TYR A 388 6.58 -1.80 30.06
N TYR A 389 5.66 -1.21 29.30
CA TYR A 389 4.52 -1.91 28.71
C TYR A 389 4.71 -2.25 27.23
N ASN A 390 5.88 -1.97 26.65
CA ASN A 390 6.19 -2.39 25.29
C ASN A 390 6.31 -3.91 25.23
N PHE A 391 6.04 -4.45 24.05
CA PHE A 391 6.19 -5.89 23.82
C PHE A 391 7.64 -6.31 23.99
N SER A 392 7.87 -7.40 24.72
CA SER A 392 9.14 -8.09 24.85
C SER A 392 8.94 -9.59 24.69
N GLY A 393 9.98 -10.28 24.18
CA GLY A 393 9.87 -11.69 23.84
C GLY A 393 9.83 -11.92 22.33
N ASN A 394 9.55 -13.15 21.91
CA ASN A 394 9.59 -13.54 20.50
C ASN A 394 8.24 -14.05 19.95
N GLU A 395 7.21 -14.14 20.78
CA GLU A 395 5.91 -14.65 20.37
C GLU A 395 4.77 -13.79 20.91
N ASN A 396 3.77 -13.54 20.08
CA ASN A 396 2.61 -12.76 20.45
C ASN A 396 1.34 -13.35 19.83
N LEU A 397 0.27 -13.43 20.61
CA LEU A 397 -1.07 -13.85 20.18
C LEU A 397 -2.06 -12.72 20.44
N ASN A 398 -2.71 -12.25 19.39
CA ASN A 398 -3.75 -11.23 19.48
C ASN A 398 -5.10 -11.80 19.06
N VAL A 399 -6.14 -11.49 19.82
CA VAL A 399 -7.52 -11.84 19.50
C VAL A 399 -8.40 -10.62 19.72
N GLY A 400 -9.27 -10.34 18.77
CA GLY A 400 -10.20 -9.22 18.85
C GLY A 400 -11.58 -9.57 18.33
N LEU A 401 -12.55 -8.82 18.84
CA LEU A 401 -13.95 -8.86 18.43
C LEU A 401 -14.36 -7.48 17.94
N ASP A 402 -15.08 -7.44 16.85
CA ASP A 402 -15.65 -6.20 16.32
C ASP A 402 -17.10 -6.42 15.87
N TYR A 403 -17.86 -5.34 15.87
CA TYR A 403 -19.22 -5.35 15.35
C TYR A 403 -19.55 -4.05 14.63
N SER A 404 -20.45 -4.15 13.67
CA SER A 404 -21.00 -3.01 12.95
C SER A 404 -22.52 -3.20 12.81
N TRP A 405 -23.26 -2.13 13.06
CA TRP A 405 -24.72 -2.15 13.04
C TRP A 405 -25.26 -0.85 12.42
#